data_e4634acc540b79c78ba7544c3abc7a29
#
_entry.id   e4634acc540b79c78ba7544c3abc7a29
#
_cell.length_a   1.000
_cell.length_b   1.000
_cell.length_c   1.000
_cell.angle_alpha   90.00
_cell.angle_beta   90.00
_cell.angle_gamma   90.00
#
_symmetry.space_group_name_H-M   'P 1'
#
loop_
_entity.id
_entity.type
_entity.pdbx_description
1 polymer ?
#
loop_
_entity_poly.entity_id
_entity_poly.type
_entity_poly.pdbx_seq_one_letter_code
_entity_poly.pdbx_strand_id
1 'polypeptide(L)'
;MFDFNPIGRWILRNLIILPFRAPRIAKDYEQIWLDDGSPLEVYAKQLQASVQKAFDGEGEGVVVANAMAYSKPFVWDAMAELESKGVREILLLPMFPQYSSATTESIFHQVEVAAAKWQDKPHLKFVSDLFQEQAFIHAWSDHIKKQLNTESVDHVIFSYHSVPEKTIKKSDKHNVCEFGQCCSEINESNRLCYRAQCIQTTENIVKALGWDAVDYSVAFQSRFGPLPWLQPYLDEHLKELIEKGDKKVAVITPSFISDCLETLFEIGEEYKHEFMEGGGTAFQLVPNLNNEPVWFASVFEIAKSHLRKLVREEADKAA
;
A
#
# COMPACT_ATOMS: atom_id res chain seq x y z
N MET A 1 -13.89 4.89 -11.02
CA MET A 1 -12.80 4.63 -11.96
C MET A 1 -13.29 4.72 -13.41
N PHE A 2 -14.27 3.98 -13.86
CA PHE A 2 -14.91 4.17 -15.17
C PHE A 2 -16.36 4.64 -14.97
N ASP A 3 -16.70 5.81 -15.53
CA ASP A 3 -18.06 6.36 -15.47
C ASP A 3 -18.97 5.68 -16.53
N PHE A 4 -19.07 4.34 -16.44
CA PHE A 4 -20.03 3.60 -17.24
C PHE A 4 -21.43 3.74 -16.63
N ASN A 5 -22.43 3.91 -17.51
CA ASN A 5 -23.82 3.78 -17.10
C ASN A 5 -24.11 2.35 -16.55
N PRO A 6 -25.20 2.13 -15.81
CA PRO A 6 -25.50 0.83 -15.20
C PRO A 6 -25.50 -0.35 -16.17
N ILE A 7 -25.95 -0.14 -17.41
CA ILE A 7 -26.00 -1.16 -18.47
C ILE A 7 -24.57 -1.51 -18.91
N GLY A 8 -23.74 -0.50 -19.17
CA GLY A 8 -22.34 -0.68 -19.55
C GLY A 8 -21.53 -1.40 -18.45
N ARG A 9 -21.79 -1.10 -17.17
CA ARG A 9 -21.19 -1.83 -16.03
C ARG A 9 -21.63 -3.30 -16.01
N TRP A 10 -22.91 -3.56 -16.26
CA TRP A 10 -23.43 -4.94 -16.28
C TRP A 10 -22.80 -5.75 -17.43
N ILE A 11 -22.74 -5.18 -18.65
CA ILE A 11 -22.11 -5.80 -19.83
C ILE A 11 -20.64 -6.09 -19.54
N LEU A 12 -19.86 -5.10 -19.09
CA LEU A 12 -18.45 -5.25 -18.80
C LEU A 12 -18.21 -6.36 -17.76
N ARG A 13 -18.98 -6.34 -16.68
CA ARG A 13 -18.85 -7.34 -15.61
C ARG A 13 -19.22 -8.75 -16.08
N ASN A 14 -20.41 -8.93 -16.67
CA ASN A 14 -20.99 -10.27 -16.88
C ASN A 14 -20.57 -10.92 -18.21
N LEU A 15 -20.22 -10.12 -19.24
CA LEU A 15 -19.85 -10.64 -20.55
C LEU A 15 -18.35 -10.58 -20.84
N ILE A 16 -17.56 -9.81 -20.07
CA ILE A 16 -16.13 -9.67 -20.30
C ILE A 16 -15.33 -10.12 -19.07
N ILE A 17 -15.56 -9.51 -17.92
CA ILE A 17 -14.72 -9.77 -16.73
C ILE A 17 -14.96 -11.19 -16.20
N LEU A 18 -16.19 -11.55 -15.89
CA LEU A 18 -16.50 -12.84 -15.27
C LEU A 18 -16.15 -14.04 -16.16
N PRO A 19 -16.47 -14.07 -17.48
CA PRO A 19 -16.17 -15.26 -18.28
C PRO A 19 -14.71 -15.38 -18.72
N PHE A 20 -13.99 -14.26 -18.91
CA PHE A 20 -12.64 -14.30 -19.51
C PHE A 20 -11.53 -13.91 -18.54
N ARG A 21 -11.73 -12.85 -17.75
CA ARG A 21 -10.69 -12.34 -16.87
C ARG A 21 -10.63 -13.09 -15.53
N ALA A 22 -11.77 -13.41 -14.93
CA ALA A 22 -11.78 -14.07 -13.63
C ALA A 22 -11.12 -15.45 -13.64
N PRO A 23 -11.35 -16.36 -14.64
CA PRO A 23 -10.66 -17.64 -14.69
C PRO A 23 -9.15 -17.53 -14.88
N ARG A 24 -8.68 -16.50 -15.63
CA ARG A 24 -7.24 -16.25 -15.80
C ARG A 24 -6.63 -15.82 -14.47
N ILE A 25 -7.21 -14.80 -13.85
CA ILE A 25 -6.74 -14.30 -12.54
C ILE A 25 -6.75 -15.41 -11.47
N ALA A 26 -7.74 -16.32 -11.49
CA ALA A 26 -7.78 -17.45 -10.57
C ALA A 26 -6.56 -18.36 -10.72
N LYS A 27 -6.12 -18.63 -11.96
CA LYS A 27 -4.90 -19.41 -12.21
C LYS A 27 -3.63 -18.69 -11.76
N ASP A 28 -3.59 -17.37 -11.93
CA ASP A 28 -2.47 -16.56 -11.46
C ASP A 28 -2.40 -16.58 -9.93
N TYR A 29 -3.56 -16.52 -9.24
CA TYR A 29 -3.65 -16.71 -7.78
C TYR A 29 -3.24 -18.10 -7.31
N GLU A 30 -3.52 -19.17 -8.05
CA GLU A 30 -3.09 -20.54 -7.70
C GLU A 30 -1.57 -20.64 -7.54
N GLN A 31 -0.81 -19.83 -8.28
CA GLN A 31 0.67 -19.87 -8.24
C GLN A 31 1.25 -19.19 -6.99
N ILE A 32 0.51 -18.26 -6.39
CA ILE A 32 0.96 -17.52 -5.22
C ILE A 32 0.23 -17.93 -3.93
N TRP A 33 -0.71 -18.89 -4.03
CA TRP A 33 -1.56 -19.30 -2.92
C TRP A 33 -0.73 -20.00 -1.83
N LEU A 34 -0.91 -19.57 -0.58
CA LEU A 34 -0.33 -20.23 0.58
C LEU A 34 -1.29 -21.32 1.09
N ASP A 35 -0.83 -22.19 1.99
CA ASP A 35 -1.64 -23.28 2.55
C ASP A 35 -2.96 -22.79 3.18
N ASP A 36 -2.94 -21.61 3.81
CA ASP A 36 -4.06 -21.03 4.55
C ASP A 36 -4.83 -19.93 3.79
N GLY A 37 -4.51 -19.67 2.51
CA GLY A 37 -5.20 -18.64 1.72
C GLY A 37 -4.27 -17.76 0.88
N SER A 38 -4.78 -16.63 0.40
CA SER A 38 -3.94 -15.66 -0.30
C SER A 38 -2.91 -15.03 0.64
N PRO A 39 -1.70 -14.66 0.15
CA PRO A 39 -0.69 -14.02 0.99
C PRO A 39 -1.25 -12.81 1.75
N LEU A 40 -2.01 -11.95 1.06
CA LEU A 40 -2.63 -10.78 1.65
C LEU A 40 -3.53 -11.14 2.86
N GLU A 41 -4.36 -12.18 2.74
CA GLU A 41 -5.27 -12.61 3.81
C GLU A 41 -4.51 -13.22 4.98
N VAL A 42 -3.55 -14.10 4.68
CA VAL A 42 -2.75 -14.79 5.69
C VAL A 42 -1.94 -13.80 6.51
N TYR A 43 -1.21 -12.91 5.84
CA TYR A 43 -0.38 -11.91 6.53
C TYR A 43 -1.20 -10.85 7.27
N ALA A 44 -2.38 -10.47 6.77
CA ALA A 44 -3.27 -9.57 7.50
C ALA A 44 -3.80 -10.19 8.80
N LYS A 45 -4.14 -11.48 8.81
CA LYS A 45 -4.54 -12.22 10.03
C LYS A 45 -3.37 -12.33 11.04
N GLN A 46 -2.17 -12.62 10.56
CA GLN A 46 -0.98 -12.71 11.40
C GLN A 46 -0.62 -11.35 12.01
N LEU A 47 -0.70 -10.28 11.24
CA LEU A 47 -0.50 -8.90 11.71
C LEU A 47 -1.52 -8.55 12.81
N GLN A 48 -2.81 -8.77 12.55
CA GLN A 48 -3.87 -8.53 13.54
C GLN A 48 -3.59 -9.27 14.86
N ALA A 49 -3.29 -10.57 14.78
CA ALA A 49 -3.02 -11.40 15.96
C ALA A 49 -1.78 -10.92 16.73
N SER A 50 -0.72 -10.54 16.03
CA SER A 50 0.51 -10.04 16.64
C SER A 50 0.31 -8.70 17.34
N VAL A 51 -0.38 -7.75 16.69
CA VAL A 51 -0.67 -6.42 17.26
C VAL A 51 -1.63 -6.54 18.46
N GLN A 52 -2.67 -7.41 18.36
CA GLN A 52 -3.56 -7.68 19.49
C GLN A 52 -2.78 -8.22 20.70
N LYS A 53 -1.93 -9.22 20.47
CA LYS A 53 -1.09 -9.80 21.54
C LYS A 53 -0.20 -8.74 22.20
N ALA A 54 0.35 -7.80 21.43
CA ALA A 54 1.18 -6.73 21.97
C ALA A 54 0.37 -5.79 22.87
N PHE A 55 -0.86 -5.41 22.48
CA PHE A 55 -1.77 -4.60 23.30
C PHE A 55 -2.25 -5.35 24.55
N ASP A 56 -2.55 -6.65 24.43
CA ASP A 56 -2.93 -7.47 25.59
C ASP A 56 -1.81 -7.49 26.64
N GLY A 57 -0.55 -7.52 26.21
CA GLY A 57 0.61 -7.47 27.08
C GLY A 57 0.76 -6.15 27.86
N GLU A 58 0.21 -5.05 27.35
CA GLU A 58 0.21 -3.74 28.01
C GLU A 58 -1.03 -3.49 28.89
N GLY A 59 -2.07 -4.34 28.77
CA GLY A 59 -3.29 -4.22 29.58
C GLY A 59 -4.16 -3.00 29.25
N GLU A 60 -4.02 -2.41 28.06
CA GLU A 60 -4.72 -1.16 27.66
C GLU A 60 -6.17 -1.41 27.18
N GLY A 61 -6.67 -2.64 27.15
CA GLY A 61 -8.06 -2.96 26.76
C GLY A 61 -8.39 -2.66 25.28
N VAL A 62 -7.37 -2.62 24.42
CA VAL A 62 -7.50 -2.35 22.99
C VAL A 62 -7.99 -3.58 22.25
N VAL A 63 -8.96 -3.41 21.35
CA VAL A 63 -9.44 -4.45 20.43
C VAL A 63 -8.93 -4.15 19.03
N VAL A 64 -8.21 -5.09 18.43
CA VAL A 64 -7.71 -4.98 17.06
C VAL A 64 -8.61 -5.77 16.13
N ALA A 65 -9.26 -5.08 15.20
CA ALA A 65 -10.08 -5.69 14.16
C ALA A 65 -9.41 -5.55 12.78
N ASN A 66 -9.52 -6.58 11.95
CA ASN A 66 -9.07 -6.55 10.56
C ASN A 66 -10.26 -6.42 9.62
N ALA A 67 -10.11 -5.61 8.56
CA ALA A 67 -11.14 -5.44 7.54
C ALA A 67 -10.53 -5.32 6.15
N MET A 68 -11.23 -5.85 5.17
CA MET A 68 -10.87 -5.78 3.76
C MET A 68 -11.86 -4.91 2.99
N ALA A 69 -11.36 -4.16 1.98
CA ALA A 69 -12.20 -3.28 1.16
C ALA A 69 -13.20 -4.05 0.29
N TYR A 70 -12.79 -5.22 -0.24
CA TYR A 70 -13.52 -5.91 -1.31
C TYR A 70 -13.76 -7.40 -1.04
N SER A 71 -13.30 -7.93 0.09
CA SER A 71 -13.48 -9.32 0.52
C SER A 71 -13.80 -9.39 2.01
N LYS A 72 -14.10 -10.59 2.52
CA LYS A 72 -14.31 -10.83 3.96
C LYS A 72 -12.96 -10.85 4.70
N PRO A 73 -12.98 -10.36 5.97
CA PRO A 73 -14.06 -9.65 6.64
C PRO A 73 -14.23 -8.24 6.05
N PHE A 74 -15.48 -7.87 5.73
CA PHE A 74 -15.74 -6.52 5.22
C PHE A 74 -15.65 -5.47 6.34
N VAL A 75 -15.49 -4.21 5.96
CA VAL A 75 -15.53 -3.07 6.91
C VAL A 75 -16.78 -3.13 7.80
N TRP A 76 -17.94 -3.49 7.24
CA TRP A 76 -19.18 -3.63 8.00
C TRP A 76 -19.12 -4.69 9.07
N ASP A 77 -18.48 -5.84 8.80
CA ASP A 77 -18.35 -6.96 9.74
C ASP A 77 -17.45 -6.52 10.92
N ALA A 78 -16.31 -5.92 10.63
CA ALA A 78 -15.40 -5.41 11.66
C ALA A 78 -16.04 -4.30 12.51
N MET A 79 -16.76 -3.37 11.89
CA MET A 79 -17.47 -2.31 12.61
C MET A 79 -18.57 -2.86 13.52
N ALA A 80 -19.35 -3.85 13.06
CA ALA A 80 -20.36 -4.51 13.89
C ALA A 80 -19.74 -5.28 15.07
N GLU A 81 -18.59 -5.92 14.87
CA GLU A 81 -17.84 -6.56 15.95
C GLU A 81 -17.41 -5.54 17.01
N LEU A 82 -16.81 -4.42 16.61
CA LEU A 82 -16.40 -3.36 17.54
C LEU A 82 -17.57 -2.75 18.30
N GLU A 83 -18.71 -2.51 17.64
CA GLU A 83 -19.95 -2.03 18.29
C GLU A 83 -20.42 -3.00 19.36
N SER A 84 -20.46 -4.31 19.06
CA SER A 84 -20.90 -5.36 19.99
C SER A 84 -20.01 -5.46 21.23
N LYS A 85 -18.73 -5.05 21.12
CA LYS A 85 -17.79 -4.97 22.23
C LYS A 85 -17.83 -3.66 23.00
N GLY A 86 -18.73 -2.75 22.64
CA GLY A 86 -18.90 -1.46 23.30
C GLY A 86 -17.77 -0.45 23.06
N VAL A 87 -17.02 -0.61 21.97
CA VAL A 87 -15.92 0.29 21.59
C VAL A 87 -16.49 1.70 21.34
N ARG A 88 -15.81 2.73 21.85
CA ARG A 88 -16.20 4.14 21.70
C ARG A 88 -15.20 4.96 20.90
N GLU A 89 -13.96 4.53 20.87
CA GLU A 89 -12.87 5.21 20.15
C GLU A 89 -12.28 4.24 19.13
N ILE A 90 -12.19 4.65 17.87
CA ILE A 90 -11.68 3.83 16.79
C ILE A 90 -10.56 4.57 16.09
N LEU A 91 -9.37 3.99 16.13
CA LEU A 91 -8.27 4.37 15.25
C LEU A 91 -8.32 3.50 13.99
N LEU A 92 -8.47 4.12 12.84
CA LEU A 92 -8.34 3.45 11.56
C LEU A 92 -6.92 3.63 11.02
N LEU A 93 -6.24 2.51 10.82
CA LEU A 93 -4.89 2.44 10.26
C LEU A 93 -4.94 1.66 8.94
N PRO A 94 -5.06 2.33 7.77
CA PRO A 94 -5.07 1.66 6.48
C PRO A 94 -3.71 1.08 6.15
N MET A 95 -3.69 -0.16 5.63
CA MET A 95 -2.49 -0.82 5.15
C MET A 95 -2.14 -0.40 3.71
N PHE A 96 -2.40 0.89 3.40
CA PHE A 96 -1.97 1.59 2.19
C PHE A 96 -1.02 2.71 2.60
N PRO A 97 0.31 2.49 2.47
CA PRO A 97 1.28 3.43 3.04
C PRO A 97 1.25 4.83 2.43
N GLN A 98 0.81 4.96 1.17
CA GLN A 98 0.63 6.24 0.49
C GLN A 98 -0.87 6.51 0.29
N TYR A 99 -1.29 7.75 0.60
CA TYR A 99 -2.67 8.17 0.44
C TYR A 99 -3.14 8.16 -1.02
N SER A 100 -4.31 7.61 -1.25
CA SER A 100 -5.01 7.75 -2.53
C SER A 100 -6.52 7.84 -2.29
N SER A 101 -7.21 8.67 -3.08
CA SER A 101 -8.67 8.73 -3.04
C SER A 101 -9.34 7.42 -3.50
N ALA A 102 -8.62 6.59 -4.25
CA ALA A 102 -9.13 5.28 -4.69
C ALA A 102 -9.02 4.18 -3.61
N THR A 103 -8.14 4.35 -2.64
CA THR A 103 -7.88 3.38 -1.54
C THR A 103 -8.24 3.98 -0.18
N THR A 104 -7.38 4.78 0.39
CA THR A 104 -7.49 5.32 1.76
C THR A 104 -8.79 6.08 1.98
N GLU A 105 -9.12 7.05 1.10
CA GLU A 105 -10.35 7.86 1.25
C GLU A 105 -11.61 6.99 1.11
N SER A 106 -11.58 6.00 0.22
CA SER A 106 -12.70 5.06 0.04
C SER A 106 -12.97 4.25 1.31
N ILE A 107 -11.91 3.81 2.02
CA ILE A 107 -12.06 3.08 3.28
C ILE A 107 -12.56 4.00 4.39
N PHE A 108 -12.04 5.21 4.49
CA PHE A 108 -12.53 6.21 5.46
C PHE A 108 -14.02 6.41 5.31
N HIS A 109 -14.49 6.63 4.09
CA HIS A 109 -15.92 6.78 3.81
C HIS A 109 -16.74 5.55 4.22
N GLN A 110 -16.26 4.32 3.95
CA GLN A 110 -16.96 3.11 4.38
C GLN A 110 -17.08 3.01 5.90
N VAL A 111 -16.02 3.35 6.64
CA VAL A 111 -16.04 3.38 8.12
C VAL A 111 -16.98 4.44 8.64
N GLU A 112 -16.98 5.67 8.09
CA GLU A 112 -17.88 6.74 8.46
C GLU A 112 -19.35 6.35 8.26
N VAL A 113 -19.68 5.75 7.10
CA VAL A 113 -21.04 5.28 6.80
C VAL A 113 -21.46 4.14 7.74
N ALA A 114 -20.54 3.25 8.11
CA ALA A 114 -20.83 2.20 9.09
C ALA A 114 -21.06 2.78 10.49
N ALA A 115 -20.15 3.64 10.96
CA ALA A 115 -20.23 4.29 12.27
C ALA A 115 -21.49 5.18 12.44
N ALA A 116 -21.94 5.80 11.36
CA ALA A 116 -23.17 6.62 11.38
C ALA A 116 -24.43 5.82 11.73
N LYS A 117 -24.41 4.49 11.59
CA LYS A 117 -25.53 3.59 11.93
C LYS A 117 -25.54 3.13 13.39
N TRP A 118 -24.47 3.36 14.12
CA TRP A 118 -24.39 3.00 15.53
C TRP A 118 -25.33 3.85 16.37
N GLN A 119 -25.94 3.24 17.40
CA GLN A 119 -26.80 3.95 18.35
C GLN A 119 -26.00 5.04 19.09
N ASP A 120 -24.83 4.66 19.60
CA ASP A 120 -23.88 5.56 20.21
C ASP A 120 -22.68 5.68 19.27
N LYS A 121 -22.58 6.80 18.56
CA LYS A 121 -21.55 7.00 17.55
C LYS A 121 -20.14 6.99 18.16
N PRO A 122 -19.21 6.20 17.60
CA PRO A 122 -17.85 6.17 18.06
C PRO A 122 -17.10 7.43 17.63
N HIS A 123 -16.08 7.78 18.36
CA HIS A 123 -15.10 8.76 17.93
C HIS A 123 -14.12 8.10 16.93
N LEU A 124 -13.94 8.70 15.76
CA LEU A 124 -13.09 8.15 14.70
C LEU A 124 -11.83 8.98 14.54
N LYS A 125 -10.70 8.33 14.51
CA LYS A 125 -9.42 8.92 14.11
C LYS A 125 -8.85 8.15 12.93
N PHE A 126 -8.39 8.88 11.93
CA PHE A 126 -7.86 8.30 10.69
C PHE A 126 -6.37 8.61 10.56
N VAL A 127 -5.56 7.58 10.28
CA VAL A 127 -4.19 7.73 9.81
C VAL A 127 -4.24 7.73 8.29
N SER A 128 -3.86 8.83 7.65
CA SER A 128 -4.04 8.99 6.20
C SER A 128 -2.98 8.25 5.38
N ASP A 129 -1.81 8.08 5.95
CA ASP A 129 -0.62 7.53 5.25
C ASP A 129 0.48 7.16 6.25
N LEU A 130 1.50 6.44 5.77
CA LEU A 130 2.65 5.99 6.56
C LEU A 130 3.99 6.52 6.06
N PHE A 131 4.03 7.29 4.98
CA PHE A 131 5.27 7.64 4.27
C PHE A 131 6.28 8.42 5.12
N GLN A 132 5.85 9.05 6.21
CA GLN A 132 6.71 9.76 7.17
C GLN A 132 6.81 9.06 8.53
N GLU A 133 6.08 7.96 8.75
CA GLU A 133 6.17 7.21 9.99
C GLU A 133 7.55 6.55 10.10
N GLN A 134 8.33 6.97 11.10
CA GLN A 134 9.69 6.48 11.28
C GLN A 134 9.76 4.96 11.47
N ALA A 135 8.76 4.39 12.13
CA ALA A 135 8.67 2.95 12.32
C ALA A 135 8.45 2.20 10.98
N PHE A 136 7.65 2.76 10.06
CA PHE A 136 7.47 2.20 8.71
C PHE A 136 8.75 2.27 7.89
N ILE A 137 9.43 3.41 7.89
CA ILE A 137 10.72 3.59 7.20
C ILE A 137 11.78 2.66 7.78
N HIS A 138 11.83 2.52 9.10
CA HIS A 138 12.74 1.60 9.78
C HIS A 138 12.47 0.14 9.38
N ALA A 139 11.20 -0.29 9.36
CA ALA A 139 10.85 -1.64 8.95
C ALA A 139 11.34 -1.96 7.55
N TRP A 140 11.10 -1.08 6.59
CA TRP A 140 11.59 -1.26 5.22
C TRP A 140 13.11 -1.24 5.12
N SER A 141 13.77 -0.29 5.77
CA SER A 141 15.24 -0.19 5.69
C SER A 141 15.94 -1.41 6.33
N ASP A 142 15.43 -1.91 7.46
CA ASP A 142 15.96 -3.12 8.10
C ASP A 142 15.72 -4.37 7.22
N HIS A 143 14.52 -4.48 6.65
CA HIS A 143 14.17 -5.59 5.76
C HIS A 143 15.02 -5.59 4.49
N ILE A 144 15.15 -4.44 3.81
CA ILE A 144 15.98 -4.31 2.61
C ILE A 144 17.44 -4.69 2.88
N LYS A 145 18.02 -4.24 3.99
CA LYS A 145 19.39 -4.60 4.39
C LYS A 145 19.61 -6.11 4.54
N LYS A 146 18.58 -6.84 4.94
CA LYS A 146 18.64 -8.30 5.08
C LYS A 146 18.45 -9.03 3.76
N GLN A 147 17.65 -8.48 2.85
CA GLN A 147 17.21 -9.14 1.63
C GLN A 147 18.07 -8.80 0.40
N LEU A 148 18.68 -7.62 0.36
CA LEU A 148 19.36 -7.10 -0.81
C LEU A 148 20.85 -6.85 -0.55
N ASN A 149 21.70 -7.50 -1.36
CA ASN A 149 23.10 -7.12 -1.51
C ASN A 149 23.24 -6.15 -2.69
N THR A 150 23.44 -4.87 -2.41
CA THR A 150 23.55 -3.82 -3.44
C THR A 150 24.75 -3.97 -4.37
N GLU A 151 25.82 -4.68 -3.95
CA GLU A 151 26.98 -4.98 -4.81
C GLU A 151 26.64 -5.99 -5.92
N SER A 152 25.54 -6.71 -5.80
CA SER A 152 25.11 -7.72 -6.77
C SER A 152 24.21 -7.18 -7.87
N VAL A 153 23.79 -5.92 -7.79
CA VAL A 153 22.88 -5.28 -8.74
C VAL A 153 23.47 -3.99 -9.29
N ASP A 154 23.08 -3.64 -10.51
CA ASP A 154 23.52 -2.41 -11.18
C ASP A 154 22.56 -1.26 -10.80
N HIS A 155 21.28 -1.56 -10.57
CA HIS A 155 20.26 -0.55 -10.29
C HIS A 155 19.14 -1.07 -9.36
N VAL A 156 18.62 -0.21 -8.50
CA VAL A 156 17.48 -0.51 -7.62
C VAL A 156 16.25 0.29 -8.04
N ILE A 157 15.11 -0.37 -8.23
CA ILE A 157 13.86 0.26 -8.64
C ILE A 157 12.86 0.21 -7.48
N PHE A 158 12.40 1.37 -7.03
CA PHE A 158 11.25 1.48 -6.14
C PHE A 158 9.98 1.57 -6.98
N SER A 159 9.26 0.45 -7.07
CA SER A 159 8.04 0.35 -7.87
C SER A 159 6.79 0.56 -7.02
N TYR A 160 5.88 1.39 -7.51
CA TYR A 160 4.60 1.70 -6.88
C TYR A 160 3.46 1.35 -7.83
N HIS A 161 2.30 0.96 -7.27
CA HIS A 161 1.11 0.78 -8.11
C HIS A 161 0.75 2.11 -8.76
N SER A 162 0.64 2.13 -10.08
CA SER A 162 0.24 3.34 -10.79
C SER A 162 -1.22 3.71 -10.50
N VAL A 163 -1.53 4.97 -10.63
CA VAL A 163 -2.90 5.49 -10.61
C VAL A 163 -3.12 6.39 -11.82
N PRO A 164 -4.37 6.49 -12.36
CA PRO A 164 -4.64 7.42 -13.44
C PRO A 164 -4.32 8.87 -13.04
N GLU A 165 -3.67 9.62 -13.92
CA GLU A 165 -3.31 11.04 -13.67
C GLU A 165 -4.50 11.88 -13.23
N LYS A 166 -5.70 11.60 -13.78
CA LYS A 166 -6.94 12.26 -13.37
C LYS A 166 -7.26 12.08 -11.89
N THR A 167 -6.82 10.98 -11.27
CA THR A 167 -7.01 10.72 -9.83
C THR A 167 -6.17 11.69 -9.01
N ILE A 168 -4.93 11.94 -9.43
CA ILE A 168 -4.07 12.94 -8.80
C ILE A 168 -4.65 14.33 -8.93
N LYS A 169 -5.02 14.73 -10.16
CA LYS A 169 -5.63 16.05 -10.43
C LYS A 169 -6.93 16.28 -9.65
N LYS A 170 -7.76 15.25 -9.48
CA LYS A 170 -8.98 15.33 -8.67
C LYS A 170 -8.70 15.55 -7.18
N SER A 171 -7.61 15.00 -6.68
CA SER A 171 -7.18 15.16 -5.27
C SER A 171 -6.41 16.46 -5.03
N ASP A 172 -5.99 17.17 -6.07
CA ASP A 172 -5.30 18.44 -6.00
C ASP A 172 -6.27 19.61 -5.74
N LYS A 173 -6.52 19.88 -4.47
CA LYS A 173 -7.43 20.95 -4.03
C LYS A 173 -6.87 22.35 -4.23
N HIS A 174 -5.56 22.47 -4.44
CA HIS A 174 -4.85 23.76 -4.53
C HIS A 174 -4.44 24.11 -5.96
N ASN A 175 -4.70 23.24 -6.94
CA ASN A 175 -4.30 23.38 -8.35
C ASN A 175 -2.79 23.63 -8.53
N VAL A 176 -1.97 22.92 -7.74
CA VAL A 176 -0.49 23.05 -7.76
C VAL A 176 0.18 21.92 -8.55
N CYS A 177 -0.60 20.96 -9.08
CA CYS A 177 -0.06 19.77 -9.72
C CYS A 177 0.55 20.08 -11.09
N GLU A 178 1.87 20.06 -11.15
CA GLU A 178 2.69 20.05 -12.37
C GLU A 178 3.50 18.77 -12.38
N PHE A 179 3.02 17.73 -13.09
CA PHE A 179 3.66 16.42 -13.11
C PHE A 179 5.18 16.53 -13.37
N GLY A 180 5.96 15.90 -12.47
CA GLY A 180 7.42 15.89 -12.54
C GLY A 180 8.10 17.03 -11.79
N GLN A 181 7.42 18.13 -11.46
CA GLN A 181 8.02 19.27 -10.74
C GLN A 181 7.55 19.35 -9.28
N CYS A 182 6.24 19.44 -9.06
CA CYS A 182 5.65 19.63 -7.73
C CYS A 182 5.82 18.44 -6.75
N CYS A 183 6.35 17.32 -7.22
CA CYS A 183 6.46 16.08 -6.43
C CYS A 183 7.82 15.92 -5.73
N SER A 184 8.80 16.82 -6.00
CA SER A 184 10.15 16.74 -5.42
C SER A 184 10.17 17.03 -3.93
N GLU A 185 9.21 17.81 -3.43
CA GLU A 185 9.10 18.14 -2.02
C GLU A 185 7.66 18.07 -1.55
N ILE A 186 7.45 17.57 -0.32
CA ILE A 186 6.16 17.56 0.36
C ILE A 186 5.97 18.90 1.10
N ASN A 187 4.80 19.50 0.87
CA ASN A 187 4.33 20.70 1.58
C ASN A 187 2.81 20.59 1.85
N GLU A 188 2.23 21.58 2.49
CA GLU A 188 0.81 21.58 2.84
C GLU A 188 -0.11 21.43 1.62
N SER A 189 0.27 22.01 0.48
CA SER A 189 -0.55 22.00 -0.74
C SER A 189 -0.58 20.66 -1.44
N ASN A 190 0.49 19.85 -1.33
CA ASN A 190 0.59 18.54 -1.96
C ASN A 190 0.68 17.37 -0.98
N ARG A 191 0.41 17.60 0.33
CA ARG A 191 0.54 16.62 1.41
C ARG A 191 -0.17 15.29 1.12
N LEU A 192 -1.32 15.33 0.44
CA LEU A 192 -2.13 14.17 0.07
C LEU A 192 -1.92 13.73 -1.38
N CYS A 193 -0.86 14.20 -2.05
CA CYS A 193 -0.52 13.75 -3.39
C CYS A 193 0.14 12.38 -3.35
N TYR A 194 -0.50 11.36 -3.93
CA TYR A 194 0.03 9.99 -3.99
C TYR A 194 1.43 9.92 -4.57
N ARG A 195 1.68 10.57 -5.73
CA ARG A 195 2.99 10.54 -6.39
C ARG A 195 4.08 11.17 -5.54
N ALA A 196 3.79 12.31 -4.90
CA ALA A 196 4.75 12.95 -4.01
C ALA A 196 5.06 12.09 -2.78
N GLN A 197 4.06 11.42 -2.22
CA GLN A 197 4.26 10.47 -1.12
C GLN A 197 5.08 9.24 -1.53
N CYS A 198 4.90 8.72 -2.75
CA CYS A 198 5.75 7.62 -3.27
C CYS A 198 7.22 8.04 -3.35
N ILE A 199 7.49 9.21 -3.94
CA ILE A 199 8.85 9.75 -4.04
C ILE A 199 9.44 9.96 -2.64
N GLN A 200 8.70 10.61 -1.75
CA GLN A 200 9.17 10.87 -0.38
C GLN A 200 9.38 9.58 0.42
N THR A 201 8.56 8.53 0.20
CA THR A 201 8.78 7.20 0.78
C THR A 201 10.15 6.66 0.37
N THR A 202 10.44 6.71 -0.94
CA THR A 202 11.74 6.26 -1.48
C THR A 202 12.89 7.04 -0.85
N GLU A 203 12.84 8.37 -0.86
CA GLU A 203 13.86 9.23 -0.29
C GLU A 203 14.11 8.93 1.20
N ASN A 204 13.04 8.74 1.97
CA ASN A 204 13.14 8.41 3.39
C ASN A 204 13.80 7.04 3.62
N ILE A 205 13.45 6.03 2.82
CA ILE A 205 14.05 4.69 2.90
C ILE A 205 15.52 4.75 2.48
N VAL A 206 15.85 5.37 1.35
CA VAL A 206 17.22 5.52 0.83
C VAL A 206 18.11 6.23 1.87
N LYS A 207 17.61 7.31 2.45
CA LYS A 207 18.30 8.03 3.53
C LYS A 207 18.54 7.14 4.76
N ALA A 208 17.55 6.35 5.18
CA ALA A 208 17.69 5.42 6.31
C ALA A 208 18.65 4.26 6.02
N LEU A 209 18.79 3.88 4.74
CA LEU A 209 19.77 2.89 4.28
C LEU A 209 21.20 3.45 4.19
N GLY A 210 21.36 4.78 4.07
CA GLY A 210 22.66 5.42 3.82
C GLY A 210 23.19 5.13 2.42
N TRP A 211 22.29 5.08 1.43
CA TRP A 211 22.64 4.77 0.04
C TRP A 211 23.08 6.00 -0.74
N ASP A 212 24.29 6.50 -0.46
CA ASP A 212 24.86 7.68 -1.15
C ASP A 212 25.42 7.35 -2.53
N ALA A 213 25.76 6.06 -2.79
CA ALA A 213 26.41 5.61 -4.02
C ALA A 213 25.63 4.47 -4.72
N VAL A 214 24.40 4.20 -4.32
CA VAL A 214 23.54 3.21 -4.96
C VAL A 214 22.67 3.89 -6.00
N ASP A 215 22.73 3.43 -7.26
CA ASP A 215 21.84 3.93 -8.29
C ASP A 215 20.42 3.41 -8.09
N TYR A 216 19.47 4.32 -7.97
CA TYR A 216 18.06 3.98 -7.77
C TYR A 216 17.11 4.89 -8.56
N SER A 217 15.90 4.40 -8.77
CA SER A 217 14.82 5.14 -9.43
C SER A 217 13.46 4.79 -8.85
N VAL A 218 12.46 5.62 -9.17
CA VAL A 218 11.04 5.38 -8.90
C VAL A 218 10.34 5.07 -10.21
N ALA A 219 9.56 3.98 -10.25
CA ALA A 219 8.72 3.61 -11.38
C ALA A 219 7.31 3.21 -10.91
N PHE A 220 6.37 3.12 -11.86
CA PHE A 220 4.97 2.82 -11.58
C PHE A 220 4.50 1.63 -12.43
N GLN A 221 3.88 0.64 -11.78
CA GLN A 221 3.40 -0.61 -12.37
C GLN A 221 1.86 -0.67 -12.52
N SER A 222 1.36 -1.74 -13.15
CA SER A 222 -0.06 -2.11 -13.17
C SER A 222 -0.96 -1.11 -13.89
N ARG A 223 -0.45 -0.43 -14.93
CA ARG A 223 -1.30 0.44 -15.76
C ARG A 223 -2.36 -0.38 -16.51
N PHE A 224 -3.57 0.17 -16.64
CA PHE A 224 -4.67 -0.51 -17.30
C PHE A 224 -5.48 0.42 -18.19
N GLY A 225 -5.73 -0.02 -19.45
CA GLY A 225 -6.57 0.68 -20.42
C GLY A 225 -5.92 1.95 -20.99
N PRO A 226 -6.68 2.78 -21.74
CA PRO A 226 -6.13 3.84 -22.56
C PRO A 226 -5.93 5.19 -21.84
N LEU A 227 -6.23 5.27 -20.56
CA LEU A 227 -6.05 6.52 -19.80
C LEU A 227 -4.55 6.75 -19.52
N PRO A 228 -4.11 8.01 -19.42
CA PRO A 228 -2.78 8.31 -18.92
C PRO A 228 -2.67 7.96 -17.42
N TRP A 229 -1.62 7.22 -17.08
CA TRP A 229 -1.28 6.78 -15.74
C TRP A 229 0.03 7.42 -15.29
N LEU A 230 0.34 7.37 -14.01
CA LEU A 230 1.60 7.88 -13.48
C LEU A 230 2.81 7.20 -14.13
N GLN A 231 3.83 8.00 -14.41
CA GLN A 231 5.07 7.61 -15.07
C GLN A 231 6.29 7.92 -14.16
N PRO A 232 7.48 7.28 -14.49
CA PRO A 232 7.75 6.34 -15.58
C PRO A 232 7.08 4.99 -15.37
N TYR A 233 6.67 4.34 -16.46
CA TYR A 233 6.11 2.99 -16.41
C TYR A 233 7.20 1.96 -16.20
N LEU A 234 6.96 0.96 -15.35
CA LEU A 234 7.99 -0.02 -14.97
C LEU A 234 8.50 -0.83 -16.17
N ASP A 235 7.61 -1.28 -17.06
CA ASP A 235 7.96 -2.04 -18.27
C ASP A 235 8.83 -1.24 -19.26
N GLU A 236 8.57 0.04 -19.41
CA GLU A 236 9.36 0.94 -20.25
C GLU A 236 10.70 1.27 -19.59
N HIS A 237 10.68 1.54 -18.30
CA HIS A 237 11.88 1.87 -17.52
C HIS A 237 12.88 0.71 -17.45
N LEU A 238 12.42 -0.52 -17.34
CA LEU A 238 13.27 -1.72 -17.40
C LEU A 238 14.02 -1.84 -18.74
N LYS A 239 13.36 -1.50 -19.86
CA LYS A 239 14.01 -1.46 -21.17
C LYS A 239 15.07 -0.37 -21.28
N GLU A 240 14.77 0.83 -20.76
CA GLU A 240 15.74 1.94 -20.71
C GLU A 240 16.99 1.59 -19.88
N LEU A 241 16.84 0.85 -18.78
CA LEU A 241 17.97 0.39 -17.97
C LEU A 241 18.85 -0.59 -18.75
N ILE A 242 18.25 -1.56 -19.45
CA ILE A 242 19.02 -2.48 -20.31
C ILE A 242 19.82 -1.72 -21.38
N GLU A 243 19.21 -0.71 -22.03
CA GLU A 243 19.86 0.13 -23.06
C GLU A 243 21.03 0.93 -22.47
N LYS A 244 20.93 1.36 -21.20
CA LYS A 244 22.03 2.04 -20.48
C LYS A 244 23.16 1.10 -20.04
N GLY A 245 22.89 -0.22 -20.03
CA GLY A 245 23.85 -1.23 -19.60
C GLY A 245 23.56 -1.80 -18.21
N ASP A 246 22.53 -1.36 -17.52
CA ASP A 246 22.10 -1.85 -16.21
C ASP A 246 21.31 -3.15 -16.40
N LYS A 247 22.01 -4.27 -16.31
CA LYS A 247 21.46 -5.60 -16.61
C LYS A 247 21.12 -6.44 -15.39
N LYS A 248 21.44 -5.95 -14.21
CA LYS A 248 21.12 -6.59 -12.93
C LYS A 248 20.31 -5.62 -12.07
N VAL A 249 19.04 -5.90 -11.89
CA VAL A 249 18.16 -5.00 -11.17
C VAL A 249 17.56 -5.67 -9.93
N ALA A 250 17.28 -4.85 -8.91
CA ALA A 250 16.40 -5.21 -7.79
C ALA A 250 15.16 -4.33 -7.82
N VAL A 251 13.99 -4.92 -7.52
CA VAL A 251 12.73 -4.20 -7.42
C VAL A 251 12.20 -4.29 -6.00
N ILE A 252 11.86 -3.14 -5.42
CA ILE A 252 11.27 -2.98 -4.10
C ILE A 252 9.89 -2.33 -4.29
N THR A 253 8.86 -2.78 -3.54
CA THR A 253 7.47 -2.35 -3.75
C THR A 253 6.83 -1.74 -2.50
N PRO A 254 7.23 -0.53 -2.05
CA PRO A 254 6.83 0.00 -0.75
C PRO A 254 5.38 0.46 -0.64
N SER A 255 4.60 0.39 -1.70
CA SER A 255 3.15 0.58 -1.66
C SER A 255 2.39 -0.68 -1.22
N PHE A 256 3.07 -1.83 -1.20
CA PHE A 256 2.53 -3.10 -0.77
C PHE A 256 3.20 -3.55 0.52
N ILE A 257 2.40 -3.77 1.55
CA ILE A 257 2.90 -4.25 2.84
C ILE A 257 3.05 -5.76 2.85
N SER A 258 2.13 -6.43 2.16
CA SER A 258 2.12 -7.88 1.98
C SER A 258 2.24 -8.23 0.51
N ASP A 259 2.90 -9.34 0.24
CA ASP A 259 2.94 -9.90 -1.10
C ASP A 259 1.53 -10.21 -1.61
N CYS A 260 1.34 -10.00 -2.90
CA CYS A 260 0.06 -10.14 -3.59
C CYS A 260 0.30 -10.49 -5.07
N LEU A 261 -0.76 -10.51 -5.85
CA LEU A 261 -0.69 -10.82 -7.28
C LEU A 261 0.19 -9.81 -8.03
N GLU A 262 0.06 -8.53 -7.68
CA GLU A 262 0.80 -7.43 -8.31
C GLU A 262 2.30 -7.48 -8.02
N THR A 263 2.73 -8.12 -6.92
CA THR A 263 4.15 -8.25 -6.60
C THR A 263 4.71 -9.59 -7.08
N LEU A 264 4.14 -10.70 -6.63
CA LEU A 264 4.70 -12.02 -6.91
C LEU A 264 4.53 -12.46 -8.37
N PHE A 265 3.35 -12.20 -8.96
CA PHE A 265 3.08 -12.62 -10.34
C PHE A 265 3.45 -11.53 -11.35
N GLU A 266 2.90 -10.32 -11.25
CA GLU A 266 3.13 -9.27 -12.23
C GLU A 266 4.62 -8.86 -12.27
N ILE A 267 5.25 -8.56 -11.11
CA ILE A 267 6.66 -8.17 -11.09
C ILE A 267 7.57 -9.40 -11.09
N GLY A 268 7.29 -10.37 -10.22
CA GLY A 268 8.17 -11.51 -9.97
C GLY A 268 8.22 -12.50 -11.12
N GLU A 269 7.19 -12.57 -11.98
CA GLU A 269 7.14 -13.46 -13.13
C GLU A 269 7.05 -12.69 -14.45
N GLU A 270 6.03 -11.83 -14.68
CA GLU A 270 5.82 -11.20 -15.99
C GLU A 270 6.92 -10.18 -16.30
N TYR A 271 7.14 -9.16 -15.48
CA TYR A 271 8.20 -8.15 -15.73
C TYR A 271 9.61 -8.74 -15.66
N LYS A 272 9.85 -9.68 -14.74
CA LYS A 272 11.13 -10.41 -14.71
C LYS A 272 11.38 -11.15 -16.01
N HIS A 273 10.39 -11.86 -16.54
CA HIS A 273 10.51 -12.58 -17.81
C HIS A 273 10.83 -11.60 -18.96
N GLU A 274 10.06 -10.51 -19.08
CA GLU A 274 10.30 -9.48 -20.09
C GLU A 274 11.70 -8.85 -19.98
N PHE A 275 12.16 -8.56 -18.78
CA PHE A 275 13.50 -8.01 -18.55
C PHE A 275 14.60 -8.99 -18.96
N MET A 276 14.47 -10.26 -18.58
CA MET A 276 15.47 -11.28 -18.94
C MET A 276 15.50 -11.55 -20.45
N GLU A 277 14.34 -11.61 -21.12
CA GLU A 277 14.27 -11.72 -22.58
C GLU A 277 14.83 -10.48 -23.30
N GLY A 278 14.66 -9.31 -22.73
CA GLY A 278 15.19 -8.04 -23.24
C GLY A 278 16.71 -7.90 -23.13
N GLY A 279 17.40 -8.81 -22.46
CA GLY A 279 18.87 -8.81 -22.31
C GLY A 279 19.37 -8.51 -20.90
N GLY A 280 18.48 -8.46 -19.91
CA GLY A 280 18.84 -8.48 -18.49
C GLY A 280 19.53 -9.78 -18.09
N THR A 281 20.36 -9.74 -17.05
CA THR A 281 21.14 -10.89 -16.59
C THR A 281 20.79 -11.34 -15.17
N ALA A 282 20.20 -10.45 -14.36
CA ALA A 282 19.67 -10.77 -13.04
C ALA A 282 18.50 -9.84 -12.68
N PHE A 283 17.46 -10.41 -12.09
CA PHE A 283 16.30 -9.68 -11.60
C PHE A 283 15.93 -10.23 -10.22
N GLN A 284 15.98 -9.37 -9.21
CA GLN A 284 15.59 -9.70 -7.86
C GLN A 284 14.34 -8.91 -7.46
N LEU A 285 13.24 -9.57 -7.15
CA LEU A 285 12.16 -8.96 -6.40
C LEU A 285 12.48 -9.09 -4.90
N VAL A 286 12.56 -7.96 -4.21
CA VAL A 286 12.68 -7.95 -2.74
C VAL A 286 11.29 -8.27 -2.17
N PRO A 287 11.14 -9.31 -1.33
CA PRO A 287 9.86 -9.64 -0.70
C PRO A 287 9.28 -8.44 0.07
N ASN A 288 7.98 -8.34 0.15
CA ASN A 288 7.35 -7.33 0.99
C ASN A 288 7.55 -7.62 2.49
N LEU A 289 7.08 -6.71 3.35
CA LEU A 289 7.26 -6.84 4.80
C LEU A 289 6.54 -8.06 5.39
N ASN A 290 5.44 -8.49 4.77
CA ASN A 290 4.73 -9.72 5.11
C ASN A 290 4.54 -9.92 6.62
N ASN A 291 5.13 -10.99 7.16
CA ASN A 291 5.11 -11.35 8.58
C ASN A 291 6.43 -11.04 9.31
N GLU A 292 7.22 -10.10 8.80
CA GLU A 292 8.46 -9.70 9.46
C GLU A 292 8.19 -9.16 10.87
N PRO A 293 8.89 -9.65 11.90
CA PRO A 293 8.68 -9.19 13.27
C PRO A 293 8.88 -7.69 13.46
N VAL A 294 9.82 -7.10 12.73
CA VAL A 294 10.07 -5.64 12.75
C VAL A 294 8.87 -4.86 12.25
N TRP A 295 8.16 -5.38 11.24
CA TRP A 295 6.94 -4.76 10.72
C TRP A 295 5.79 -4.84 11.73
N PHE A 296 5.57 -5.99 12.35
CA PHE A 296 4.53 -6.15 13.37
C PHE A 296 4.75 -5.22 14.57
N ALA A 297 6.01 -5.11 15.04
CA ALA A 297 6.37 -4.16 16.07
C ALA A 297 6.15 -2.70 15.64
N SER A 298 6.47 -2.37 14.39
CA SER A 298 6.26 -1.03 13.83
C SER A 298 4.79 -0.64 13.78
N VAL A 299 3.90 -1.54 13.35
CA VAL A 299 2.44 -1.28 13.35
C VAL A 299 1.92 -1.06 14.76
N PHE A 300 2.36 -1.86 15.72
CA PHE A 300 2.01 -1.65 17.13
C PHE A 300 2.43 -0.27 17.62
N GLU A 301 3.66 0.17 17.38
CA GLU A 301 4.17 1.48 17.82
C GLU A 301 3.43 2.64 17.14
N ILE A 302 3.14 2.53 15.84
CA ILE A 302 2.34 3.51 15.10
C ILE A 302 0.95 3.61 15.72
N ALA A 303 0.25 2.49 15.89
CA ALA A 303 -1.09 2.45 16.45
C ALA A 303 -1.11 3.04 17.87
N LYS A 304 -0.19 2.64 18.73
CA LYS A 304 -0.04 3.13 20.12
C LYS A 304 0.20 4.64 20.18
N SER A 305 1.08 5.16 19.31
CA SER A 305 1.36 6.60 19.23
C SER A 305 0.10 7.40 18.87
N HIS A 306 -0.67 6.92 17.88
CA HIS A 306 -1.87 7.59 17.43
C HIS A 306 -3.04 7.44 18.43
N LEU A 307 -3.21 6.30 19.10
CA LEU A 307 -4.19 6.10 20.16
C LEU A 307 -3.94 7.03 21.35
N ARG A 308 -2.70 7.18 21.79
CA ARG A 308 -2.36 8.12 22.88
C ARG A 308 -2.69 9.57 22.55
N LYS A 309 -2.53 9.99 21.30
CA LYS A 309 -2.94 11.33 20.85
C LYS A 309 -4.45 11.46 20.85
N LEU A 310 -5.19 10.43 20.43
CA LEU A 310 -6.65 10.41 20.43
C LEU A 310 -7.19 10.62 21.85
N VAL A 311 -6.72 9.84 22.81
CA VAL A 311 -7.18 9.95 24.22
C VAL A 311 -6.88 11.33 24.84
N ARG A 312 -5.74 11.94 24.50
CA ARG A 312 -5.40 13.29 24.99
C ARG A 312 -6.31 14.36 24.39
N GLU A 313 -6.56 14.32 23.08
CA GLU A 313 -7.45 15.25 22.38
C GLU A 313 -8.88 15.23 22.95
N GLU A 314 -9.36 14.07 23.41
CA GLU A 314 -10.67 13.95 24.07
C GLU A 314 -10.65 14.48 25.51
N ALA A 315 -9.58 14.23 26.27
CA ALA A 315 -9.44 14.77 27.60
C ALA A 315 -9.41 16.31 27.58
N ASP A 316 -8.70 16.91 26.63
CA ASP A 316 -8.62 18.37 26.48
C ASP A 316 -9.95 19.01 26.04
N LYS A 317 -10.81 18.29 25.30
CA LYS A 317 -12.15 18.76 24.93
C LYS A 317 -13.18 18.66 26.07
N ALA A 318 -12.94 17.74 27.03
CA ALA A 318 -13.82 17.53 28.18
C ALA A 318 -13.47 18.40 29.38
N ALA A 319 -12.31 19.05 29.39
CA ALA A 319 -11.85 20.00 30.41
C ALA A 319 -12.20 21.44 30.05
#